data_f95127c35968bc95f410ffd462787679
#
_entry.id   f95127c35968bc95f410ffd462787679
#
_cell.length_a   1.000
_cell.length_b   1.000
_cell.length_c   1.000
_cell.angle_alpha   90.00
_cell.angle_beta   90.00
_cell.angle_gamma   90.00
#
_symmetry.space_group_name_H-M   'P 1'
#
loop_
_entity.id
_entity.type
_entity.pdbx_description
1 polymer ?
#
loop_
_entity_poly.entity_id
_entity_poly.type
_entity_poly.pdbx_seq_one_letter_code
_entity_poly.pdbx_strand_id
1 'polypeptide(L)'
;VETTIPSYLVSRPARDVVQMARQQTTRDWWESCRFDHELFTSQIVLDEAGAGDSNSAQARLELLEPLPLLEISSPVLAFAQKIINHGLLPIEADRDAAHIATATVHQLDALLSLNFRHLVNASIQGRLRRLAASEGYELPAICTPEELMDIN
;
A
#
# COMPACT_ATOMS: atom_id res chain seq x y z
N VAL A 1 5.38 0.72 1.05
CA VAL A 1 4.66 0.61 -0.25
C VAL A 1 3.92 -0.72 -0.31
N GLU A 2 2.72 -0.75 -0.91
CA GLU A 2 1.97 -1.98 -1.12
C GLU A 2 2.01 -2.40 -2.61
N THR A 3 1.42 -3.53 -2.93
CA THR A 3 1.64 -4.27 -4.19
C THR A 3 1.21 -3.53 -5.45
N THR A 4 0.27 -2.57 -5.38
CA THR A 4 -0.14 -1.81 -6.56
C THR A 4 0.98 -0.92 -7.10
N ILE A 5 1.88 -0.44 -6.24
CA ILE A 5 2.99 0.42 -6.65
C ILE A 5 3.95 -0.33 -7.60
N PRO A 6 4.62 -1.44 -7.21
CA PRO A 6 5.46 -2.18 -8.14
C PRO A 6 4.68 -2.71 -9.35
N SER A 7 3.39 -3.03 -9.20
CA SER A 7 2.56 -3.47 -10.32
C SER A 7 2.38 -2.39 -11.39
N TYR A 8 2.14 -1.14 -10.98
CA TYR A 8 2.04 -0.01 -11.92
C TYR A 8 3.38 0.32 -12.58
N LEU A 9 4.49 0.18 -11.84
CA LEU A 9 5.85 0.44 -12.37
C LEU A 9 6.24 -0.54 -13.49
N VAL A 10 5.92 -1.84 -13.34
CA VAL A 10 6.32 -2.88 -14.32
C VAL A 10 5.28 -3.13 -15.40
N SER A 11 4.05 -2.66 -15.24
CA SER A 11 2.99 -2.92 -16.21
C SER A 11 3.23 -2.25 -17.56
N ARG A 12 2.77 -2.89 -18.63
CA ARG A 12 2.73 -2.28 -19.96
C ARG A 12 1.85 -1.02 -19.92
N PRO A 13 2.13 -0.02 -20.79
CA PRO A 13 1.30 1.17 -20.87
C PRO A 13 -0.18 0.81 -21.04
N ALA A 14 -1.03 1.35 -20.17
CA ALA A 14 -2.47 1.15 -20.25
C ALA A 14 -3.05 1.86 -21.47
N ARG A 15 -4.15 1.32 -22.01
CA ARG A 15 -4.92 1.97 -23.08
C ARG A 15 -5.89 3.02 -22.52
N ASP A 16 -6.29 2.85 -21.30
CA ASP A 16 -7.13 3.80 -20.58
C ASP A 16 -6.29 5.01 -20.14
N VAL A 17 -6.78 6.21 -20.47
CA VAL A 17 -6.04 7.48 -20.24
C VAL A 17 -5.80 7.72 -18.75
N VAL A 18 -6.75 7.39 -17.89
CA VAL A 18 -6.63 7.60 -16.44
C VAL A 18 -5.59 6.64 -15.86
N GLN A 19 -5.64 5.37 -16.27
CA GLN A 19 -4.63 4.39 -15.85
C GLN A 19 -3.24 4.75 -16.37
N MET A 20 -3.13 5.20 -17.61
CA MET A 20 -1.86 5.63 -18.19
C MET A 20 -1.27 6.83 -17.43
N ALA A 21 -2.09 7.83 -17.08
CA ALA A 21 -1.66 8.96 -16.28
C ALA A 21 -1.14 8.51 -14.90
N ARG A 22 -1.87 7.63 -14.22
CA ARG A 22 -1.43 7.06 -12.93
C ARG A 22 -0.13 6.27 -13.04
N GLN A 23 0.05 5.48 -14.10
CA GLN A 23 1.31 4.79 -14.36
C GLN A 23 2.47 5.78 -14.52
N GLN A 24 2.26 6.86 -15.27
CA GLN A 24 3.29 7.88 -15.47
C GLN A 24 3.62 8.58 -14.15
N THR A 25 2.63 9.07 -13.42
CA THR A 25 2.84 9.71 -12.10
C THR A 25 3.56 8.79 -11.12
N THR A 26 3.21 7.49 -11.11
CA THR A 26 3.88 6.50 -10.24
C THR A 26 5.35 6.34 -10.61
N ARG A 27 5.69 6.33 -11.93
CA ARG A 27 7.08 6.29 -12.39
C ARG A 27 7.84 7.55 -12.02
N ASP A 28 7.26 8.73 -12.26
CA ASP A 28 7.87 10.02 -11.96
C ASP A 28 8.18 10.11 -10.45
N TRP A 29 7.23 9.71 -9.59
CA TRP A 29 7.44 9.64 -8.15
C TRP A 29 8.56 8.66 -7.77
N TRP A 30 8.55 7.46 -8.35
CA TRP A 30 9.56 6.43 -8.08
C TRP A 30 10.96 6.86 -8.49
N GLU A 31 11.10 7.56 -9.58
CA GLU A 31 12.38 8.00 -10.12
C GLU A 31 12.94 9.24 -9.41
N SER A 32 12.09 10.16 -8.99
CA SER A 32 12.51 11.46 -8.46
C SER A 32 12.25 11.67 -6.98
N CYS A 33 11.08 11.28 -6.47
CA CYS A 33 10.66 11.63 -5.11
C CYS A 33 10.93 10.53 -4.06
N ARG A 34 11.05 9.25 -4.46
CA ARG A 34 11.22 8.14 -3.49
C ARG A 34 12.41 8.29 -2.56
N PHE A 35 13.45 9.01 -2.98
CA PHE A 35 14.68 9.21 -2.22
C PHE A 35 14.52 10.19 -1.04
N ASP A 36 13.42 10.93 -1.01
CA ASP A 36 13.07 11.83 0.09
C ASP A 36 12.33 11.07 1.22
N HIS A 37 12.11 9.76 1.03
CA HIS A 37 11.37 8.90 1.95
C HIS A 37 12.16 7.65 2.32
N GLU A 38 11.98 7.16 3.55
CA GLU A 38 12.36 5.81 3.93
C GLU A 38 11.26 4.83 3.51
N LEU A 39 11.56 3.97 2.54
CA LEU A 39 10.60 3.02 2.01
C LEU A 39 10.71 1.65 2.69
N PHE A 40 9.58 1.09 3.03
CA PHE A 40 9.43 -0.25 3.60
C PHE A 40 8.46 -1.07 2.77
N THR A 41 8.59 -2.39 2.87
CA THR A 41 7.63 -3.36 2.34
C THR A 41 7.33 -4.43 3.38
N SER A 42 6.56 -5.45 3.05
CA SER A 42 6.24 -6.56 3.96
C SER A 42 6.21 -7.88 3.21
N GLN A 43 6.21 -9.00 3.95
CA GLN A 43 6.10 -10.33 3.34
C GLN A 43 4.81 -10.48 2.52
N ILE A 44 3.70 -9.88 2.97
CA ILE A 44 2.43 -9.91 2.23
C ILE A 44 2.58 -9.28 0.84
N VAL A 45 3.28 -8.15 0.75
CA VAL A 45 3.57 -7.48 -0.52
C VAL A 45 4.46 -8.36 -1.42
N LEU A 46 5.48 -9.02 -0.86
CA LEU A 46 6.33 -9.93 -1.63
C LEU A 46 5.55 -11.13 -2.17
N ASP A 47 4.68 -11.72 -1.36
CA ASP A 47 3.85 -12.87 -1.76
C ASP A 47 2.89 -12.49 -2.90
N GLU A 48 2.28 -11.31 -2.84
CA GLU A 48 1.42 -10.78 -3.89
C GLU A 48 2.22 -10.40 -5.15
N ALA A 49 3.36 -9.74 -4.98
CA ALA A 49 4.23 -9.34 -6.09
C ALA A 49 4.79 -10.54 -6.85
N GLY A 50 5.03 -11.65 -6.15
CA GLY A 50 5.50 -12.91 -6.72
C GLY A 50 4.44 -13.71 -7.47
N ALA A 51 3.17 -13.33 -7.39
CA ALA A 51 2.08 -14.04 -8.05
C ALA A 51 1.91 -13.63 -9.53
N GLY A 52 1.29 -14.52 -10.31
CA GLY A 52 0.93 -14.27 -11.70
C GLY A 52 2.04 -14.59 -12.70
N ASP A 53 2.14 -13.77 -13.78
CA ASP A 53 3.14 -13.95 -14.83
C ASP A 53 4.57 -13.85 -14.28
N SER A 54 5.40 -14.85 -14.57
CA SER A 54 6.75 -14.98 -13.98
C SER A 54 7.67 -13.82 -14.31
N ASN A 55 7.61 -13.24 -15.51
CA ASN A 55 8.48 -12.11 -15.89
C ASN A 55 8.06 -10.84 -15.14
N SER A 56 6.75 -10.60 -15.06
CA SER A 56 6.21 -9.45 -14.33
C SER A 56 6.42 -9.61 -12.82
N ALA A 57 6.28 -10.82 -12.27
CA ALA A 57 6.56 -11.12 -10.87
C ALA A 57 8.04 -10.86 -10.53
N GLN A 58 8.96 -11.37 -11.36
CA GLN A 58 10.40 -11.13 -11.19
C GLN A 58 10.71 -9.62 -11.15
N ALA A 59 10.19 -8.86 -12.11
CA ALA A 59 10.43 -7.42 -12.19
C ALA A 59 9.86 -6.66 -10.96
N ARG A 60 8.68 -7.07 -10.43
CA ARG A 60 8.15 -6.48 -9.19
C ARG A 60 9.02 -6.79 -7.98
N LEU A 61 9.47 -8.04 -7.84
CA LEU A 61 10.31 -8.47 -6.72
C LEU A 61 11.68 -7.76 -6.75
N GLU A 62 12.27 -7.54 -7.91
CA GLU A 62 13.53 -6.79 -8.05
C GLU A 62 13.40 -5.34 -7.57
N LEU A 63 12.25 -4.70 -7.79
CA LEU A 63 11.98 -3.35 -7.26
C LEU A 63 11.85 -3.32 -5.73
N LEU A 64 11.37 -4.41 -5.14
CA LEU A 64 11.11 -4.51 -3.70
C LEU A 64 12.33 -5.03 -2.92
N GLU A 65 13.24 -5.77 -3.56
CA GLU A 65 14.40 -6.40 -2.92
C GLU A 65 15.23 -5.44 -2.02
N PRO A 66 15.49 -4.18 -2.42
CA PRO A 66 16.27 -3.25 -1.60
C PRO A 66 15.52 -2.74 -0.36
N LEU A 67 14.20 -2.95 -0.26
CA LEU A 67 13.39 -2.36 0.78
C LEU A 67 13.39 -3.20 2.06
N PRO A 68 13.60 -2.60 3.25
CA PRO A 68 13.46 -3.29 4.52
C PRO A 68 12.07 -3.90 4.67
N LEU A 69 12.01 -5.13 5.23
CA LEU A 69 10.77 -5.84 5.50
C LEU A 69 10.22 -5.49 6.88
N LEU A 70 8.96 -5.08 6.92
CA LEU A 70 8.20 -4.96 8.15
C LEU A 70 7.67 -6.33 8.59
N GLU A 71 7.79 -6.64 9.87
CA GLU A 71 7.32 -7.88 10.44
C GLU A 71 5.79 -7.94 10.50
N ILE A 72 5.22 -9.09 10.13
CA ILE A 72 3.81 -9.39 10.35
C ILE A 72 3.65 -10.00 11.73
N SER A 73 3.67 -9.15 12.74
CA SER A 73 3.62 -9.51 14.15
C SER A 73 2.20 -9.85 14.62
N SER A 74 2.08 -10.42 15.83
CA SER A 74 0.77 -10.69 16.44
C SER A 74 -0.12 -9.45 16.58
N PRO A 75 0.37 -8.26 16.97
CA PRO A 75 -0.42 -7.03 16.95
C PRO A 75 -0.94 -6.64 15.56
N VAL A 76 -0.14 -6.84 14.50
CA VAL A 76 -0.56 -6.58 13.11
C VAL A 76 -1.73 -7.48 12.74
N LEU A 77 -1.63 -8.79 13.01
CA LEU A 77 -2.70 -9.76 12.72
C LEU A 77 -3.97 -9.44 13.53
N ALA A 78 -3.81 -9.09 14.80
CA ALA A 78 -4.94 -8.72 15.66
C ALA A 78 -5.67 -7.46 15.16
N PHE A 79 -4.93 -6.44 14.73
CA PHE A 79 -5.54 -5.22 14.21
C PHE A 79 -6.19 -5.44 12.83
N ALA A 80 -5.57 -6.22 11.94
CA ALA A 80 -6.18 -6.62 10.67
C ALA A 80 -7.51 -7.35 10.87
N GLN A 81 -7.56 -8.29 11.83
CA GLN A 81 -8.81 -8.98 12.17
C GLN A 81 -9.89 -8.04 12.71
N LYS A 82 -9.52 -7.04 13.49
CA LYS A 82 -10.47 -6.01 13.96
C LYS A 82 -11.05 -5.18 12.82
N ILE A 83 -10.25 -4.81 11.83
CA ILE A 83 -10.73 -4.10 10.63
C ILE A 83 -11.82 -4.90 9.93
N ILE A 84 -11.62 -6.20 9.74
CA ILE A 84 -12.61 -7.10 9.13
C ILE A 84 -13.84 -7.28 10.04
N ASN A 85 -13.65 -7.55 11.33
CA ASN A 85 -14.74 -7.80 12.27
C ASN A 85 -15.67 -6.59 12.46
N HIS A 86 -15.14 -5.37 12.30
CA HIS A 86 -15.95 -4.15 12.34
C HIS A 86 -16.62 -3.81 10.99
N GLY A 87 -16.49 -4.69 9.99
CA GLY A 87 -17.07 -4.50 8.67
C GLY A 87 -16.54 -3.26 7.94
N LEU A 88 -15.31 -2.86 8.22
CA LEU A 88 -14.66 -1.74 7.54
C LEU A 88 -14.22 -2.12 6.14
N LEU A 89 -13.80 -3.36 5.97
CA LEU A 89 -13.50 -4.01 4.71
C LEU A 89 -14.25 -5.35 4.64
N PRO A 90 -14.59 -5.84 3.44
CA PRO A 90 -15.15 -7.16 3.27
C PRO A 90 -14.13 -8.25 3.65
N ILE A 91 -14.61 -9.44 4.00
CA ILE A 91 -13.75 -10.54 4.44
C ILE A 91 -12.73 -10.96 3.36
N GLU A 92 -13.08 -10.80 2.10
CA GLU A 92 -12.22 -11.11 0.94
C GLU A 92 -11.08 -10.10 0.77
N ALA A 93 -11.12 -8.97 1.50
CA ALA A 93 -10.07 -7.95 1.52
C ALA A 93 -9.15 -8.08 2.75
N ASP A 94 -8.91 -9.29 3.21
CA ASP A 94 -8.05 -9.61 4.35
C ASP A 94 -6.61 -9.11 4.15
N ARG A 95 -6.07 -9.19 2.92
CA ARG A 95 -4.75 -8.66 2.57
C ARG A 95 -4.71 -7.14 2.63
N ASP A 96 -5.75 -6.46 2.14
CA ASP A 96 -5.87 -5.00 2.26
C ASP A 96 -5.91 -4.58 3.74
N ALA A 97 -6.64 -5.32 4.58
CA ALA A 97 -6.65 -5.10 6.02
C ALA A 97 -5.27 -5.31 6.64
N ALA A 98 -4.52 -6.30 6.18
CA ALA A 98 -3.17 -6.57 6.64
C ALA A 98 -2.17 -5.47 6.22
N HIS A 99 -2.27 -4.91 5.02
CA HIS A 99 -1.47 -3.75 4.60
C HIS A 99 -1.72 -2.54 5.51
N ILE A 100 -2.99 -2.22 5.78
CA ILE A 100 -3.35 -1.12 6.69
C ILE A 100 -2.81 -1.39 8.09
N ALA A 101 -3.02 -2.61 8.62
CA ALA A 101 -2.58 -2.98 9.95
C ALA A 101 -1.06 -2.92 10.10
N THR A 102 -0.32 -3.39 9.10
CA THR A 102 1.15 -3.34 9.10
C THR A 102 1.63 -1.90 9.20
N ALA A 103 1.14 -1.02 8.33
CA ALA A 103 1.55 0.38 8.35
C ALA A 103 1.15 1.09 9.66
N THR A 104 -0.02 0.78 10.21
CA THR A 104 -0.54 1.36 11.45
C THR A 104 0.26 0.92 12.68
N VAL A 105 0.49 -0.38 12.85
CA VAL A 105 1.17 -0.93 14.03
C VAL A 105 2.66 -0.56 14.04
N HIS A 106 3.28 -0.50 12.86
CA HIS A 106 4.67 -0.04 12.72
C HIS A 106 4.82 1.49 12.74
N GLN A 107 3.71 2.23 12.93
CA GLN A 107 3.71 3.70 13.08
C GLN A 107 4.36 4.42 11.89
N LEU A 108 4.07 3.95 10.67
CA LEU A 108 4.54 4.62 9.47
C LEU A 108 3.76 5.93 9.24
N ASP A 109 4.41 6.90 8.61
CA ASP A 109 3.76 8.17 8.26
C ASP A 109 2.74 7.99 7.14
N ALA A 110 3.04 7.11 6.17
CA ALA A 110 2.18 6.87 5.01
C ALA A 110 2.14 5.41 4.55
N LEU A 111 0.98 4.99 4.05
CA LEU A 111 0.79 3.78 3.25
C LEU A 111 0.51 4.19 1.81
N LEU A 112 1.47 3.92 0.93
CA LEU A 112 1.39 4.29 -0.47
C LEU A 112 0.69 3.20 -1.28
N SER A 113 -0.40 3.57 -1.97
CA SER A 113 -1.27 2.64 -2.69
C SER A 113 -1.97 3.29 -3.88
N LEU A 114 -2.34 2.46 -4.87
CA LEU A 114 -3.25 2.80 -5.97
C LEU A 114 -4.53 1.94 -5.93
N ASN A 115 -4.80 1.30 -4.79
CA ASN A 115 -6.04 0.56 -4.54
C ASN A 115 -7.14 1.53 -4.09
N PHE A 116 -7.84 2.14 -5.04
CA PHE A 116 -8.93 3.10 -4.80
C PHE A 116 -10.19 2.48 -4.22
N ARG A 117 -10.33 1.17 -4.31
CA ARG A 117 -11.50 0.48 -3.80
C ARG A 117 -11.48 0.35 -2.28
N HIS A 118 -10.37 -0.08 -1.72
CA HIS A 118 -10.29 -0.46 -0.31
C HIS A 118 -9.30 0.38 0.51
N LEU A 119 -8.26 0.92 -0.10
CA LEU A 119 -7.21 1.65 0.61
C LEU A 119 -7.36 3.16 0.43
N VAL A 120 -7.19 3.66 -0.79
CA VAL A 120 -7.33 5.09 -1.11
C VAL A 120 -8.81 5.44 -1.27
N ASN A 121 -9.56 5.36 -0.18
CA ASN A 121 -11.00 5.60 -0.13
C ASN A 121 -11.36 6.40 1.13
N ALA A 122 -11.67 7.67 0.97
CA ALA A 122 -11.93 8.59 2.07
C ALA A 122 -13.07 8.15 3.00
N SER A 123 -14.10 7.47 2.48
CA SER A 123 -15.22 6.98 3.28
C SER A 123 -14.81 5.86 4.24
N ILE A 124 -13.83 5.04 3.84
CA ILE A 124 -13.26 3.96 4.65
C ILE A 124 -12.24 4.53 5.63
N GLN A 125 -11.37 5.42 5.19
CA GLN A 125 -10.28 5.99 6.00
C GLN A 125 -10.78 6.69 7.27
N GLY A 126 -11.89 7.44 7.18
CA GLY A 126 -12.48 8.10 8.36
C GLY A 126 -12.94 7.09 9.43
N ARG A 127 -13.44 5.92 9.03
CA ARG A 127 -13.84 4.85 9.95
C ARG A 127 -12.61 4.11 10.50
N LEU A 128 -11.61 3.85 9.65
CA LEU A 128 -10.33 3.24 10.06
C LEU A 128 -9.61 4.09 11.09
N ARG A 129 -9.59 5.42 10.91
CA ARG A 129 -8.97 6.35 11.87
C ARG A 129 -9.60 6.24 13.25
N ARG A 130 -10.94 6.16 13.34
CA ARG A 130 -11.63 5.99 14.62
C ARG A 130 -11.31 4.64 15.26
N LEU A 131 -11.25 3.56 14.49
CA LEU A 131 -10.88 2.24 15.01
C LEU A 131 -9.41 2.24 15.48
N ALA A 132 -8.48 2.77 14.71
CA ALA A 132 -7.08 2.87 15.11
C ALA A 132 -6.92 3.64 16.43
N ALA A 133 -7.56 4.80 16.56
CA ALA A 133 -7.53 5.61 17.76
C ALA A 133 -8.09 4.86 18.99
N SER A 134 -9.16 4.07 18.83
CA SER A 134 -9.72 3.27 19.92
C SER A 134 -8.79 2.13 20.39
N GLU A 135 -7.85 1.72 19.54
CA GLU A 135 -6.82 0.71 19.84
C GLU A 135 -5.48 1.33 20.27
N GLY A 136 -5.41 2.65 20.38
CA GLY A 136 -4.20 3.37 20.77
C GLY A 136 -3.20 3.56 19.63
N TYR A 137 -3.64 3.43 18.37
CA TYR A 137 -2.83 3.65 17.18
C TYR A 137 -3.20 4.96 16.48
N GLU A 138 -2.24 5.50 15.74
CA GLU A 138 -2.47 6.53 14.74
C GLU A 138 -2.51 5.89 13.36
N LEU A 139 -3.58 6.16 12.57
CA LEU A 139 -3.68 5.67 11.20
C LEU A 139 -2.74 6.48 10.32
N PRO A 140 -1.83 5.83 9.54
CA PRO A 140 -0.99 6.53 8.58
C PRO A 140 -1.83 7.24 7.51
N ALA A 141 -1.25 8.22 6.83
CA ALA A 141 -1.83 8.75 5.60
C ALA A 141 -1.88 7.62 4.55
N ILE A 142 -3.08 7.25 4.09
CA ILE A 142 -3.23 6.28 3.00
C ILE A 142 -3.45 7.09 1.72
N CYS A 143 -2.44 7.13 0.87
CA CYS A 143 -2.36 8.08 -0.25
C CYS A 143 -1.75 7.45 -1.50
N THR A 144 -1.88 8.18 -2.61
CA THR A 144 -1.26 7.86 -3.89
C THR A 144 0.14 8.48 -4.00
N PRO A 145 0.98 8.00 -4.95
CA PRO A 145 2.24 8.67 -5.26
C PRO A 145 2.10 10.16 -5.57
N GLU A 146 1.03 10.55 -6.28
CA GLU A 146 0.75 11.94 -6.63
C GLU A 146 0.58 12.84 -5.39
N GLU A 147 -0.07 12.32 -4.34
CA GLU A 147 -0.31 13.06 -3.09
C GLU A 147 0.96 13.24 -2.24
N LEU A 148 2.03 12.47 -2.53
CA LEU A 148 3.35 12.61 -1.91
C LEU A 148 4.34 13.40 -2.77
N MET A 149 3.96 13.84 -3.96
CA MET A 149 4.78 14.74 -4.76
C MET A 149 4.61 16.16 -4.23
N ASP A 150 5.74 16.82 -3.92
CA ASP A 150 5.70 18.23 -3.56
C ASP A 150 5.16 19.05 -4.74
N ILE A 151 4.15 19.84 -4.47
CA ILE A 151 3.64 20.85 -5.40
C ILE A 151 4.57 22.07 -5.24
N ASN A 152 5.67 22.07 -6.00
CA ASN A 152 6.53 23.24 -6.13
C ASN A 152 6.01 24.18 -7.21
#